data_a4c41e13e9c73538accd5cf0dbb80e4e
#
_entry.id   a4c41e13e9c73538accd5cf0dbb80e4e
#
_cell.length_a   1.000
_cell.length_b   1.000
_cell.length_c   1.000
_cell.angle_alpha   90.00
_cell.angle_beta   90.00
_cell.angle_gamma   90.00
#
_symmetry.space_group_name_H-M   'P 1'
#
loop_
_entity.id
_entity.type
_entity.pdbx_description
1 polymer ?
#
loop_
_entity_poly.entity_id
_entity_poly.type
_entity_poly.pdbx_seq_one_letter_code
_entity_poly.pdbx_strand_id
1 'polypeptide(L)'
;MIAEKKITLAITGASGVIFATNLLAELLKSNCVVHLVISKAGVITFHQELGIALSGSPQLIKQKLVSELNLSAANNLFVYGIEDWYAPMASGSSVDEAMVVCPCSMATLAKIANGIGEDLVVRSADVILKERKNLVIVPRETPFSALHLENMLKLARIGVSIIPPIPAFYNHPSSLEDVINSVVSRIMDQLGVANNLSKRW
;
A
#
# COMPACT_ATOMS: atom_id res chain seq x y z
N MET A 1 11.98 -20.95 -13.10
CA MET A 1 11.16 -19.72 -13.07
C MET A 1 11.16 -19.21 -11.64
N ILE A 2 11.58 -17.99 -11.40
CA ILE A 2 11.44 -17.35 -10.09
C ILE A 2 9.93 -17.18 -9.88
N ALA A 3 9.40 -17.68 -8.76
CA ALA A 3 7.96 -17.52 -8.46
C ALA A 3 7.63 -16.03 -8.41
N GLU A 4 6.54 -15.63 -9.07
CA GLU A 4 6.07 -14.24 -9.07
C GLU A 4 5.67 -13.87 -7.64
N LYS A 5 6.28 -12.83 -7.08
CA LYS A 5 5.98 -12.37 -5.73
C LYS A 5 4.58 -11.77 -5.67
N LYS A 6 3.76 -12.23 -4.73
CA LYS A 6 2.38 -11.72 -4.52
C LYS A 6 2.37 -10.71 -3.39
N ILE A 7 1.80 -9.54 -3.66
CA ILE A 7 1.76 -8.42 -2.72
C ILE A 7 0.35 -7.84 -2.65
N THR A 8 -0.17 -7.73 -1.45
CA THR A 8 -1.40 -6.96 -1.19
C THR A 8 -1.04 -5.48 -1.06
N LEU A 9 -1.64 -4.63 -1.89
CA LEU A 9 -1.60 -3.17 -1.77
C LEU A 9 -2.96 -2.66 -1.29
N ALA A 10 -3.00 -2.00 -0.15
CA ALA A 10 -4.18 -1.33 0.36
C ALA A 10 -4.01 0.19 0.30
N ILE A 11 -5.00 0.90 -0.25
CA ILE A 11 -5.04 2.37 -0.32
C ILE A 11 -6.14 2.89 0.58
N THR A 12 -5.80 3.78 1.53
CA THR A 12 -6.77 4.32 2.47
C THR A 12 -6.91 5.84 2.39
N GLY A 13 -7.80 6.42 3.19
CA GLY A 13 -8.18 7.83 3.11
C GLY A 13 -7.19 8.81 3.75
N ALA A 14 -5.92 8.65 3.48
CA ALA A 14 -4.90 9.65 3.81
C ALA A 14 -4.36 10.28 2.53
N SER A 15 -3.93 11.54 2.60
CA SER A 15 -3.26 12.20 1.46
C SER A 15 -1.94 11.50 1.13
N GLY A 16 -1.54 11.51 -0.14
CA GLY A 16 -0.35 10.84 -0.63
C GLY A 16 -0.67 9.64 -1.51
N VAL A 17 -1.82 9.64 -2.19
CA VAL A 17 -2.19 8.63 -3.19
C VAL A 17 -1.13 8.51 -4.28
N ILE A 18 -0.39 9.59 -4.56
CA ILE A 18 0.73 9.59 -5.52
C ILE A 18 1.80 8.55 -5.16
N PHE A 19 2.09 8.30 -3.88
CA PHE A 19 3.02 7.24 -3.48
C PHE A 19 2.48 5.86 -3.81
N ALA A 20 1.16 5.65 -3.61
CA ALA A 20 0.52 4.37 -3.91
C ALA A 20 0.50 4.07 -5.41
N THR A 21 0.21 5.07 -6.25
CA THR A 21 0.17 4.90 -7.71
C THR A 21 1.55 4.62 -8.29
N ASN A 22 2.59 5.32 -7.81
CA ASN A 22 3.97 5.03 -8.20
C ASN A 22 4.41 3.65 -7.71
N LEU A 23 4.10 3.30 -6.45
CA LEU A 23 4.39 1.97 -5.92
C LEU A 23 3.72 0.87 -6.74
N LEU A 24 2.42 1.03 -7.08
CA LEU A 24 1.69 0.09 -7.91
C LEU A 24 2.38 -0.12 -9.27
N ALA A 25 2.74 0.98 -9.94
CA ALA A 25 3.43 0.92 -11.23
C ALA A 25 4.77 0.17 -11.12
N GLU A 26 5.57 0.44 -10.08
CA GLU A 26 6.87 -0.18 -9.90
C GLU A 26 6.77 -1.68 -9.49
N LEU A 27 5.78 -2.05 -8.68
CA LEU A 27 5.51 -3.45 -8.36
C LEU A 27 5.15 -4.26 -9.62
N LEU A 28 4.30 -3.70 -10.48
CA LEU A 28 3.92 -4.34 -11.75
C LEU A 28 5.10 -4.43 -12.73
N LYS A 29 5.92 -3.38 -12.85
CA LYS A 29 7.18 -3.40 -13.64
C LYS A 29 8.15 -4.47 -13.14
N SER A 30 8.18 -4.70 -11.83
CA SER A 30 9.00 -5.72 -11.18
C SER A 30 8.40 -7.13 -11.27
N ASN A 31 7.38 -7.32 -12.10
CA ASN A 31 6.67 -8.58 -12.31
C ASN A 31 6.05 -9.17 -11.04
N CYS A 32 5.64 -8.33 -10.08
CA CYS A 32 4.86 -8.76 -8.94
C CYS A 32 3.40 -8.96 -9.33
N VAL A 33 2.73 -9.92 -8.71
CA VAL A 33 1.26 -10.00 -8.71
C VAL A 33 0.76 -9.09 -7.59
N VAL A 34 -0.11 -8.13 -7.95
CA VAL A 34 -0.64 -7.14 -7.00
C VAL A 34 -2.12 -7.38 -6.77
N HIS A 35 -2.49 -7.67 -5.54
CA HIS A 35 -3.87 -7.68 -5.06
C HIS A 35 -4.19 -6.32 -4.43
N LEU A 36 -5.01 -5.53 -5.11
CA LEU A 36 -5.34 -4.16 -4.73
C LEU A 36 -6.70 -4.08 -4.06
N VAL A 37 -6.76 -3.41 -2.92
CA VAL A 37 -8.00 -3.02 -2.25
C VAL A 37 -7.95 -1.54 -1.89
N ILE A 38 -9.05 -0.80 -2.17
CA ILE A 38 -9.14 0.65 -1.89
C ILE A 38 -10.30 0.88 -0.94
N SER A 39 -10.05 1.55 0.17
CA SER A 39 -11.12 1.90 1.13
C SER A 39 -12.07 2.96 0.55
N LYS A 40 -13.28 3.07 1.11
CA LYS A 40 -14.25 4.11 0.70
C LYS A 40 -13.65 5.52 0.78
N ALA A 41 -12.90 5.82 1.84
CA ALA A 41 -12.20 7.10 1.99
C ALA A 41 -11.03 7.23 1.00
N GLY A 42 -10.34 6.13 0.67
CA GLY A 42 -9.27 6.10 -0.34
C GLY A 42 -9.78 6.47 -1.73
N VAL A 43 -10.98 6.03 -2.11
CA VAL A 43 -11.61 6.43 -3.39
C VAL A 43 -11.83 7.94 -3.45
N ILE A 44 -12.28 8.56 -2.34
CA ILE A 44 -12.47 10.01 -2.26
C ILE A 44 -11.13 10.74 -2.42
N THR A 45 -10.10 10.30 -1.69
CA THR A 45 -8.76 10.91 -1.75
C THR A 45 -8.15 10.76 -3.15
N PHE A 46 -8.36 9.63 -3.79
CA PHE A 46 -7.91 9.36 -5.15
C PHE A 46 -8.48 10.39 -6.15
N HIS A 47 -9.78 10.67 -6.04
CA HIS A 47 -10.41 11.70 -6.87
C HIS A 47 -9.91 13.11 -6.56
N GLN A 48 -9.77 13.46 -5.28
CA GLN A 48 -9.32 14.79 -4.87
C GLN A 48 -7.88 15.10 -5.30
N GLU A 49 -6.97 14.15 -5.21
CA GLU A 49 -5.55 14.38 -5.48
C GLU A 49 -5.17 14.20 -6.95
N LEU A 50 -5.80 13.24 -7.65
CA LEU A 50 -5.41 12.88 -9.01
C LEU A 50 -6.48 13.20 -10.06
N GLY A 51 -7.67 13.66 -9.66
CA GLY A 51 -8.80 13.88 -10.57
C GLY A 51 -9.42 12.58 -11.11
N ILE A 52 -8.97 11.41 -10.64
CA ILE A 52 -9.42 10.11 -11.14
C ILE A 52 -10.59 9.61 -10.31
N ALA A 53 -11.78 9.60 -10.90
CA ALA A 53 -12.97 9.06 -10.25
C ALA A 53 -13.01 7.53 -10.38
N LEU A 54 -12.88 6.83 -9.26
CA LEU A 54 -12.99 5.37 -9.19
C LEU A 54 -14.41 4.98 -8.74
N SER A 55 -15.14 4.27 -9.60
CA SER A 55 -16.53 3.86 -9.32
C SER A 55 -16.88 2.57 -10.05
N GLY A 56 -17.91 1.88 -9.55
CA GLY A 56 -18.42 0.65 -10.15
C GLY A 56 -17.75 -0.62 -9.64
N SER A 57 -17.75 -1.66 -10.45
CA SER A 57 -17.19 -2.96 -10.09
C SER A 57 -15.66 -2.93 -10.00
N PRO A 58 -15.02 -3.88 -9.28
CA PRO A 58 -13.57 -4.02 -9.25
C PRO A 58 -12.91 -4.06 -10.64
N GLN A 59 -13.57 -4.68 -11.62
CA GLN A 59 -13.10 -4.74 -13.00
C GLN A 59 -13.08 -3.36 -13.67
N LEU A 60 -14.11 -2.55 -13.45
CA LEU A 60 -14.16 -1.17 -13.98
C LEU A 60 -13.10 -0.30 -13.32
N ILE A 61 -12.90 -0.45 -12.01
CA ILE A 61 -11.83 0.25 -11.29
C ILE A 61 -10.46 -0.16 -11.86
N LYS A 62 -10.21 -1.46 -12.07
CA LYS A 62 -8.98 -1.94 -12.71
C LYS A 62 -8.76 -1.30 -14.07
N GLN A 63 -9.76 -1.33 -14.95
CA GLN A 63 -9.66 -0.74 -16.29
C GLN A 63 -9.32 0.75 -16.22
N LYS A 64 -9.98 1.48 -15.32
CA LYS A 64 -9.74 2.91 -15.11
C LYS A 64 -8.31 3.17 -14.62
N LEU A 65 -7.82 2.42 -13.62
CA LEU A 65 -6.45 2.54 -13.14
C LEU A 65 -5.42 2.26 -14.22
N VAL A 66 -5.62 1.19 -14.99
CA VAL A 66 -4.70 0.82 -16.09
C VAL A 66 -4.62 1.92 -17.14
N SER A 67 -5.76 2.50 -17.55
CA SER A 67 -5.79 3.56 -18.56
C SER A 67 -5.23 4.89 -18.05
N GLU A 68 -5.66 5.35 -16.87
CA GLU A 68 -5.27 6.67 -16.34
C GLU A 68 -3.82 6.74 -15.86
N LEU A 69 -3.30 5.63 -15.33
CA LEU A 69 -1.93 5.54 -14.83
C LEU A 69 -0.97 4.91 -15.86
N ASN A 70 -1.43 4.57 -17.06
CA ASN A 70 -0.63 3.92 -18.12
C ASN A 70 0.14 2.69 -17.59
N LEU A 71 -0.53 1.82 -16.80
CA LEU A 71 0.12 0.70 -16.15
C LEU A 71 0.53 -0.37 -17.15
N SER A 72 1.81 -0.77 -17.09
CA SER A 72 2.32 -1.98 -17.75
C SER A 72 1.95 -3.23 -16.95
N ALA A 73 2.01 -4.41 -17.60
CA ALA A 73 1.76 -5.71 -16.95
C ALA A 73 0.40 -5.80 -16.21
N ALA A 74 -0.65 -5.20 -16.78
CA ALA A 74 -1.98 -5.13 -16.19
C ALA A 74 -2.61 -6.52 -15.89
N ASN A 75 -2.10 -7.60 -16.48
CA ASN A 75 -2.53 -8.96 -16.17
C ASN A 75 -2.21 -9.39 -14.74
N ASN A 76 -1.15 -8.82 -14.15
CA ASN A 76 -0.72 -9.10 -12.78
C ASN A 76 -1.43 -8.21 -11.73
N LEU A 77 -2.35 -7.33 -12.15
CA LEU A 77 -3.16 -6.54 -11.23
C LEU A 77 -4.54 -7.17 -11.03
N PHE A 78 -4.90 -7.42 -9.79
CA PHE A 78 -6.23 -7.89 -9.36
C PHE A 78 -6.81 -6.89 -8.37
N VAL A 79 -8.01 -6.38 -8.67
CA VAL A 79 -8.71 -5.41 -7.80
C VAL A 79 -9.86 -6.10 -7.10
N TYR A 80 -10.01 -5.84 -5.79
CA TYR A 80 -11.05 -6.43 -4.94
C TYR A 80 -11.90 -5.34 -4.30
N GLY A 81 -13.18 -5.67 -4.11
CA GLY A 81 -14.10 -4.83 -3.34
C GLY A 81 -13.72 -4.81 -1.86
N ILE A 82 -14.06 -3.72 -1.18
CA ILE A 82 -13.75 -3.54 0.26
C ILE A 82 -14.45 -4.59 1.16
N GLU A 83 -15.52 -5.20 0.67
CA GLU A 83 -16.32 -6.22 1.37
C GLU A 83 -16.17 -7.63 0.73
N ASP A 84 -15.13 -7.83 -0.08
CA ASP A 84 -14.88 -9.12 -0.74
C ASP A 84 -14.14 -10.08 0.21
N TRP A 85 -14.91 -10.75 1.06
CA TRP A 85 -14.39 -11.70 2.06
C TRP A 85 -13.85 -13.01 1.46
N TYR A 86 -14.06 -13.25 0.18
CA TYR A 86 -13.52 -14.42 -0.55
C TYR A 86 -12.21 -14.11 -1.28
N ALA A 87 -11.72 -12.86 -1.21
CA ALA A 87 -10.43 -12.48 -1.76
C ALA A 87 -9.27 -13.31 -1.15
N PRO A 88 -8.22 -13.64 -1.91
CA PRO A 88 -7.11 -14.47 -1.41
C PRO A 88 -6.47 -13.94 -0.12
N MET A 89 -6.33 -12.63 0.00
CA MET A 89 -5.73 -11.98 1.16
C MET A 89 -6.59 -12.04 2.44
N ALA A 90 -7.86 -12.45 2.34
CA ALA A 90 -8.74 -12.61 3.51
C ALA A 90 -8.49 -13.91 4.28
N SER A 91 -7.73 -14.86 3.72
CA SER A 91 -7.49 -16.19 4.31
C SER A 91 -6.00 -16.51 4.42
N GLY A 92 -5.60 -17.12 5.56
CA GLY A 92 -4.20 -17.49 5.80
C GLY A 92 -3.65 -18.53 4.83
N SER A 93 -4.49 -19.42 4.29
CA SER A 93 -4.07 -20.45 3.33
C SER A 93 -3.71 -19.92 1.95
N SER A 94 -4.16 -18.72 1.61
CA SER A 94 -3.95 -18.08 0.30
C SER A 94 -3.33 -16.68 0.38
N VAL A 95 -2.91 -16.27 1.59
CA VAL A 95 -2.36 -14.93 1.85
C VAL A 95 -1.08 -14.68 1.05
N ASP A 96 -0.91 -13.44 0.61
CA ASP A 96 0.28 -12.98 -0.11
C ASP A 96 1.55 -13.02 0.74
N GLU A 97 2.72 -12.85 0.12
CA GLU A 97 4.01 -12.87 0.82
C GLU A 97 4.29 -11.60 1.62
N ALA A 98 3.66 -10.50 1.22
CA ALA A 98 3.75 -9.22 1.92
C ALA A 98 2.49 -8.38 1.68
N MET A 99 2.26 -7.42 2.57
CA MET A 99 1.23 -6.41 2.42
C MET A 99 1.79 -5.02 2.69
N VAL A 100 1.31 -4.05 1.95
CA VAL A 100 1.57 -2.63 2.20
C VAL A 100 0.27 -1.84 2.26
N VAL A 101 0.15 -0.98 3.26
CA VAL A 101 -0.94 0.01 3.37
C VAL A 101 -0.37 1.37 3.06
N CYS A 102 -0.62 1.87 1.86
CA CYS A 102 -0.04 3.12 1.34
C CYS A 102 -1.08 3.93 0.54
N PRO A 103 -1.35 5.17 0.93
CA PRO A 103 -1.09 5.73 2.24
C PRO A 103 -1.99 5.10 3.31
N CYS A 104 -1.55 5.14 4.57
CA CYS A 104 -2.32 4.64 5.70
C CYS A 104 -2.90 5.80 6.53
N SER A 105 -4.23 5.84 6.67
CA SER A 105 -4.89 6.78 7.58
C SER A 105 -4.71 6.36 9.04
N MET A 106 -4.76 7.31 9.97
CA MET A 106 -4.63 7.02 11.39
C MET A 106 -5.77 6.15 11.91
N ALA A 107 -6.96 6.25 11.33
CA ALA A 107 -8.07 5.37 11.65
C ALA A 107 -7.77 3.91 11.24
N THR A 108 -7.23 3.69 10.05
CA THR A 108 -6.82 2.35 9.60
C THR A 108 -5.66 1.81 10.44
N LEU A 109 -4.66 2.63 10.75
CA LEU A 109 -3.56 2.27 11.64
C LEU A 109 -4.09 1.80 13.02
N ALA A 110 -5.03 2.55 13.61
CA ALA A 110 -5.62 2.22 14.89
C ALA A 110 -6.39 0.89 14.85
N LYS A 111 -7.16 0.64 13.79
CA LYS A 111 -7.89 -0.63 13.62
C LYS A 111 -6.93 -1.81 13.51
N ILE A 112 -5.89 -1.72 12.70
CA ILE A 112 -4.87 -2.76 12.57
C ILE A 112 -4.19 -3.01 13.91
N ALA A 113 -3.78 -1.95 14.61
CA ALA A 113 -3.10 -2.05 15.91
C ALA A 113 -3.95 -2.70 17.02
N ASN A 114 -5.27 -2.71 16.86
CA ASN A 114 -6.20 -3.27 17.84
C ASN A 114 -6.95 -4.51 17.33
N GLY A 115 -6.60 -5.06 16.16
CA GLY A 115 -7.18 -6.28 15.63
C GLY A 115 -8.65 -6.15 15.22
N ILE A 116 -9.08 -4.97 14.76
CA ILE A 116 -10.47 -4.70 14.35
C ILE A 116 -10.60 -4.98 12.86
N GLY A 117 -11.12 -6.17 12.51
CA GLY A 117 -11.21 -6.68 11.14
C GLY A 117 -12.58 -6.42 10.47
N GLU A 118 -12.99 -5.17 10.31
CA GLU A 118 -14.35 -4.83 9.82
C GLU A 118 -14.49 -4.73 8.29
N ASP A 119 -13.37 -4.70 7.57
CA ASP A 119 -13.31 -4.66 6.11
C ASP A 119 -12.10 -5.43 5.57
N LEU A 120 -12.01 -5.59 4.25
CA LEU A 120 -10.94 -6.37 3.63
C LEU A 120 -9.54 -5.79 3.88
N VAL A 121 -9.38 -4.47 4.03
CA VAL A 121 -8.07 -3.85 4.32
C VAL A 121 -7.54 -4.32 5.67
N VAL A 122 -8.34 -4.14 6.72
CA VAL A 122 -7.90 -4.49 8.08
C VAL A 122 -7.90 -6.01 8.30
N ARG A 123 -8.81 -6.76 7.64
CA ARG A 123 -8.77 -8.22 7.64
C ARG A 123 -7.50 -8.77 7.01
N SER A 124 -7.08 -8.23 5.86
CA SER A 124 -5.83 -8.65 5.21
C SER A 124 -4.60 -8.37 6.07
N ALA A 125 -4.58 -7.23 6.75
CA ALA A 125 -3.50 -6.91 7.69
C ALA A 125 -3.47 -7.87 8.89
N ASP A 126 -4.63 -8.24 9.46
CA ASP A 126 -4.72 -9.24 10.51
C ASP A 126 -4.19 -10.61 10.04
N VAL A 127 -4.57 -11.03 8.84
CA VAL A 127 -4.11 -12.30 8.25
C VAL A 127 -2.60 -12.29 8.02
N ILE A 128 -2.03 -11.22 7.44
CA ILE A 128 -0.58 -11.09 7.23
C ILE A 128 0.17 -11.21 8.57
N LEU A 129 -0.32 -10.54 9.61
CA LEU A 129 0.32 -10.55 10.93
C LEU A 129 0.27 -11.94 11.57
N LYS A 130 -0.90 -12.60 11.58
CA LYS A 130 -1.02 -13.94 12.19
C LYS A 130 -0.21 -15.00 11.46
N GLU A 131 -0.02 -14.86 10.14
CA GLU A 131 0.82 -15.74 9.33
C GLU A 131 2.31 -15.35 9.37
N ARG A 132 2.69 -14.35 10.21
CA ARG A 132 4.06 -13.84 10.39
C ARG A 132 4.72 -13.41 9.09
N LYS A 133 3.93 -12.85 8.19
CA LYS A 133 4.40 -12.27 6.93
C LYS A 133 4.66 -10.79 7.07
N ASN A 134 5.29 -10.20 6.08
CA ASN A 134 5.74 -8.82 6.13
C ASN A 134 4.58 -7.84 5.92
N LEU A 135 4.36 -6.96 6.89
CA LEU A 135 3.44 -5.82 6.80
C LEU A 135 4.22 -4.51 6.81
N VAL A 136 3.99 -3.69 5.80
CA VAL A 136 4.51 -2.32 5.70
C VAL A 136 3.34 -1.35 5.82
N ILE A 137 3.47 -0.35 6.69
CA ILE A 137 2.48 0.72 6.86
C ILE A 137 3.13 2.05 6.53
N VAL A 138 2.48 2.83 5.66
CA VAL A 138 2.93 4.17 5.23
C VAL A 138 1.97 5.22 5.82
N PRO A 139 2.11 5.56 7.12
CA PRO A 139 1.21 6.47 7.79
C PRO A 139 1.44 7.90 7.32
N ARG A 140 0.36 8.62 6.97
CA ARG A 140 0.46 10.03 6.60
C ARG A 140 -0.47 10.87 7.46
N GLU A 141 0.14 11.63 8.34
CA GLU A 141 -0.52 12.55 9.27
C GLU A 141 0.50 13.59 9.77
N THR A 142 0.03 14.79 10.10
CA THR A 142 0.83 15.81 10.80
C THR A 142 -0.08 16.81 11.52
N PRO A 143 0.17 17.11 12.82
CA PRO A 143 1.12 16.44 13.72
C PRO A 143 0.63 15.05 14.16
N PHE A 144 1.53 14.19 14.63
CA PHE A 144 1.13 12.94 15.28
C PHE A 144 0.66 13.21 16.72
N SER A 145 -0.48 12.64 17.11
CA SER A 145 -0.92 12.59 18.49
C SER A 145 -0.23 11.45 19.28
N ALA A 146 -0.32 11.49 20.59
CA ALA A 146 0.16 10.38 21.44
C ALA A 146 -0.49 9.04 21.04
N LEU A 147 -1.81 9.04 20.76
CA LEU A 147 -2.52 7.84 20.31
C LEU A 147 -1.98 7.27 18.98
N HIS A 148 -1.60 8.14 18.04
CA HIS A 148 -0.98 7.69 16.78
C HIS A 148 0.36 7.01 17.07
N LEU A 149 1.20 7.62 17.90
CA LEU A 149 2.52 7.11 18.25
C LEU A 149 2.43 5.78 19.03
N GLU A 150 1.50 5.66 19.97
CA GLU A 150 1.24 4.42 20.71
C GLU A 150 0.81 3.27 19.80
N ASN A 151 -0.09 3.51 18.85
CA ASN A 151 -0.50 2.52 17.86
C ASN A 151 0.65 2.12 16.93
N MET A 152 1.48 3.08 16.48
CA MET A 152 2.68 2.79 15.70
C MET A 152 3.67 1.95 16.50
N LEU A 153 3.91 2.31 17.76
CA LEU A 153 4.80 1.55 18.65
C LEU A 153 4.30 0.12 18.88
N LYS A 154 3.00 -0.05 19.09
CA LYS A 154 2.37 -1.38 19.24
C LYS A 154 2.64 -2.26 18.01
N LEU A 155 2.46 -1.72 16.80
CA LEU A 155 2.72 -2.44 15.56
C LEU A 155 4.22 -2.69 15.32
N ALA A 156 5.08 -1.71 15.61
CA ALA A 156 6.53 -1.87 15.45
C ALA A 156 7.09 -2.98 16.36
N ARG A 157 6.56 -3.15 17.58
CA ARG A 157 6.95 -4.21 18.51
C ARG A 157 6.66 -5.63 18.00
N ILE A 158 5.71 -5.78 17.10
CA ILE A 158 5.38 -7.07 16.47
C ILE A 158 5.98 -7.21 15.06
N GLY A 159 6.92 -6.34 14.69
CA GLY A 159 7.72 -6.44 13.47
C GLY A 159 7.13 -5.74 12.24
N VAL A 160 6.10 -4.92 12.39
CA VAL A 160 5.57 -4.11 11.28
C VAL A 160 6.54 -2.98 10.94
N SER A 161 6.86 -2.83 9.65
CA SER A 161 7.65 -1.70 9.15
C SER A 161 6.78 -0.45 9.03
N ILE A 162 7.14 0.60 9.79
CA ILE A 162 6.44 1.89 9.75
C ILE A 162 7.28 2.86 8.93
N ILE A 163 6.78 3.29 7.76
CA ILE A 163 7.48 4.17 6.82
C ILE A 163 6.63 5.42 6.54
N PRO A 164 6.68 6.44 7.39
CA PRO A 164 6.08 7.72 7.04
C PRO A 164 6.72 8.25 5.74
N PRO A 165 5.97 8.92 4.85
CA PRO A 165 6.51 9.43 3.58
C PRO A 165 7.33 10.70 3.81
N ILE A 166 8.49 10.52 4.46
CA ILE A 166 9.43 11.58 4.83
C ILE A 166 10.52 11.68 3.76
N PRO A 167 10.71 12.84 3.10
CA PRO A 167 11.73 13.03 2.09
C PRO A 167 13.16 12.85 2.61
N ALA A 168 14.02 12.25 1.79
CA ALA A 168 15.46 12.13 2.05
C ALA A 168 16.23 13.15 1.19
N PHE A 169 16.65 14.26 1.78
CA PHE A 169 17.31 15.35 1.07
C PHE A 169 18.81 15.12 0.81
N TYR A 170 19.45 14.17 1.50
CA TYR A 170 20.87 13.85 1.28
C TYR A 170 21.14 13.22 -0.12
N ASN A 171 20.09 12.76 -0.82
CA ASN A 171 20.18 12.29 -2.20
C ASN A 171 20.14 13.44 -3.23
N HIS A 172 20.06 14.69 -2.79
CA HIS A 172 19.95 15.88 -3.63
C HIS A 172 18.82 15.77 -4.67
N PRO A 173 17.54 15.58 -4.24
CA PRO A 173 16.42 15.49 -5.17
C PRO A 173 16.29 16.78 -5.97
N SER A 174 16.14 16.67 -7.29
CA SER A 174 16.01 17.79 -8.23
C SER A 174 14.56 18.01 -8.68
N SER A 175 13.68 17.06 -8.38
CA SER A 175 12.28 17.08 -8.77
C SER A 175 11.38 16.50 -7.67
N LEU A 176 10.08 16.75 -7.78
CA LEU A 176 9.07 16.08 -6.93
C LEU A 176 9.08 14.56 -7.15
N GLU A 177 9.34 14.13 -8.37
CA GLU A 177 9.45 12.71 -8.72
C GLU A 177 10.59 12.03 -7.96
N ASP A 178 11.76 12.68 -7.84
CA ASP A 178 12.89 12.16 -7.05
C ASP A 178 12.50 11.96 -5.57
N VAL A 179 11.71 12.91 -5.03
CA VAL A 179 11.19 12.82 -3.64
C VAL A 179 10.27 11.64 -3.50
N ILE A 180 9.31 11.47 -4.42
CA ILE A 180 8.36 10.35 -4.42
C ILE A 180 9.12 9.04 -4.56
N ASN A 181 10.04 8.93 -5.50
CA ASN A 181 10.84 7.75 -5.77
C ASN A 181 11.70 7.35 -4.58
N SER A 182 12.21 8.31 -3.79
CA SER A 182 12.97 8.01 -2.58
C SER A 182 12.12 7.24 -1.54
N VAL A 183 10.87 7.62 -1.36
CA VAL A 183 9.93 6.96 -0.45
C VAL A 183 9.51 5.60 -1.00
N VAL A 184 9.12 5.54 -2.29
CA VAL A 184 8.70 4.29 -2.95
C VAL A 184 9.83 3.26 -2.93
N SER A 185 11.09 3.68 -3.19
CA SER A 185 12.26 2.82 -3.09
C SER A 185 12.37 2.16 -1.71
N ARG A 186 12.19 2.92 -0.63
CA ARG A 186 12.25 2.38 0.74
C ARG A 186 11.11 1.41 1.04
N ILE A 187 9.93 1.67 0.50
CA ILE A 187 8.79 0.74 0.63
C ILE A 187 9.12 -0.56 -0.10
N MET A 188 9.60 -0.51 -1.34
CA MET A 188 9.98 -1.69 -2.12
C MET A 188 11.09 -2.49 -1.44
N ASP A 189 12.09 -1.84 -0.84
CA ASP A 189 13.14 -2.50 -0.06
C ASP A 189 12.53 -3.32 1.09
N GLN A 190 11.60 -2.74 1.84
CA GLN A 190 10.94 -3.45 2.94
C GLN A 190 10.01 -4.57 2.44
N LEU A 191 9.43 -4.42 1.26
CA LEU A 191 8.68 -5.49 0.61
C LEU A 191 9.61 -6.58 0.03
N GLY A 192 10.92 -6.39 0.03
CA GLY A 192 11.89 -7.32 -0.56
C GLY A 192 11.79 -7.39 -2.09
N VAL A 193 11.47 -6.27 -2.74
CA VAL A 193 11.42 -6.11 -4.19
C VAL A 193 12.59 -5.26 -4.65
N ALA A 194 13.43 -5.83 -5.52
CA ALA A 194 14.58 -5.10 -6.06
C ALA A 194 14.14 -3.88 -6.87
N ASN A 195 14.84 -2.76 -6.67
CA ASN A 195 14.55 -1.52 -7.38
C ASN A 195 15.80 -0.62 -7.48
N ASN A 196 15.78 0.32 -8.41
CA ASN A 196 16.82 1.31 -8.65
C ASN A 196 16.24 2.74 -8.67
N LEU A 197 15.15 3.00 -7.94
CA LEU A 197 14.42 4.28 -7.95
C LEU A 197 15.16 5.41 -7.26
N SER A 198 16.07 5.10 -6.35
CA SER A 198 16.83 6.10 -5.60
C SER A 198 18.30 5.70 -5.49
N LYS A 199 19.17 6.70 -5.42
CA LYS A 199 20.60 6.45 -5.13
C LYS A 199 20.72 5.73 -3.78
N ARG A 200 21.61 4.75 -3.71
CA ARG A 200 21.94 4.04 -2.49
C ARG A 200 23.29 4.54 -1.96
N TRP A 201 23.48 4.43 -0.65
CA TRP A 201 24.79 4.66 -0.03
C TRP A 201 25.78 3.61 -0.49
#